data_d9c7c5f1a7c25512f519841f98c24828
#
_entry.id   d9c7c5f1a7c25512f519841f98c24828
#
_cell.length_a   1.000
_cell.length_b   1.000
_cell.length_c   1.000
_cell.angle_alpha   90.00
_cell.angle_beta   90.00
_cell.angle_gamma   90.00
#
_symmetry.space_group_name_H-M   'P 1'
#
loop_
_entity.id
_entity.type
_entity.pdbx_description
1 polymer ?
#
loop_
_entity_poly.entity_id
_entity_poly.type
_entity_poly.pdbx_seq_one_letter_code
_entity_poly.pdbx_strand_id
1 'polypeptide(L)'
;MMTYQEFMQKKSFNFEEILAFAYGTLVSDPPPFFDARLPAPPFLMVDRITLMESKGNAGKIIAEQDIRLDAWYFQCHMPGDPVQPGCLGVDAIWQLLGVYCIWRGALGTGRALGCADVVFNGQIRPYNKLVRFEIDVRRFSRLKESGASVVIGDGRIYVDDELIATIGQARTGVFKDIVYPDYPKRSKNSVGGIMQR
;
A
#
# COMPACT_ATOMS: atom_id res chain seq x y z
N MET A 1 4.67 20.14 2.61
CA MET A 1 3.67 20.08 1.53
C MET A 1 4.38 20.23 0.21
N MET A 2 3.92 19.58 -0.84
CA MET A 2 4.42 19.67 -2.21
C MET A 2 3.25 19.83 -3.19
N THR A 3 3.50 20.28 -4.40
CA THR A 3 2.49 20.33 -5.45
C THR A 3 2.15 18.93 -5.96
N TYR A 4 0.98 18.77 -6.59
CA TYR A 4 0.59 17.49 -7.20
C TYR A 4 1.58 17.03 -8.27
N GLN A 5 2.14 17.97 -9.03
CA GLN A 5 3.16 17.66 -10.04
C GLN A 5 4.45 17.13 -9.40
N GLU A 6 4.93 17.76 -8.34
CA GLU A 6 6.09 17.28 -7.57
C GLU A 6 5.83 15.89 -6.98
N PHE A 7 4.64 15.65 -6.42
CA PHE A 7 4.25 14.35 -5.90
C PHE A 7 4.38 13.24 -6.97
N MET A 8 3.86 13.48 -8.18
CA MET A 8 3.92 12.49 -9.27
C MET A 8 5.34 12.25 -9.81
N GLN A 9 6.28 13.15 -9.57
CA GLN A 9 7.68 13.04 -10.03
C GLN A 9 8.63 12.53 -8.95
N LYS A 10 8.19 12.57 -7.69
CA LYS A 10 9.01 12.19 -6.54
C LYS A 10 9.21 10.69 -6.47
N LYS A 11 10.46 10.25 -6.27
CA LYS A 11 10.84 8.83 -6.29
C LYS A 11 11.02 8.21 -4.91
N SER A 12 11.03 9.01 -3.86
CA SER A 12 11.18 8.56 -2.48
C SER A 12 10.35 9.44 -1.55
N PHE A 13 9.89 8.87 -0.44
CA PHE A 13 9.08 9.56 0.57
C PHE A 13 9.60 9.19 1.95
N ASN A 14 9.85 10.18 2.78
CA ASN A 14 10.24 9.99 4.17
C ASN A 14 9.00 9.75 5.07
N PHE A 15 9.23 9.54 6.37
CA PHE A 15 8.15 9.25 7.32
C PHE A 15 7.12 10.38 7.40
N GLU A 16 7.57 11.64 7.49
CA GLU A 16 6.68 12.80 7.57
C GLU A 16 5.80 12.92 6.32
N GLU A 17 6.35 12.63 5.15
CA GLU A 17 5.62 12.67 3.88
C GLU A 17 4.61 11.51 3.77
N ILE A 18 4.98 10.31 4.22
CA ILE A 18 4.06 9.16 4.29
C ILE A 18 2.91 9.46 5.25
N LEU A 19 3.22 10.01 6.43
CA LEU A 19 2.23 10.40 7.41
C LEU A 19 1.32 11.52 6.89
N ALA A 20 1.89 12.54 6.24
CA ALA A 20 1.13 13.62 5.60
C ALA A 20 0.22 13.09 4.48
N PHE A 21 0.66 12.09 3.72
CA PHE A 21 -0.20 11.42 2.73
C PHE A 21 -1.36 10.67 3.39
N ALA A 22 -1.11 9.97 4.50
CA ALA A 22 -2.16 9.27 5.25
C ALA A 22 -3.25 10.24 5.75
N TYR A 23 -2.86 11.43 6.19
CA TYR A 23 -3.80 12.47 6.66
C TYR A 23 -4.28 13.44 5.57
N GLY A 24 -3.82 13.28 4.33
CA GLY A 24 -4.26 14.09 3.19
C GLY A 24 -3.73 15.52 3.15
N THR A 25 -2.61 15.76 3.81
CA THR A 25 -1.97 17.08 3.89
C THR A 25 -0.67 17.20 3.08
N LEU A 26 -0.28 16.13 2.36
CA LEU A 26 0.97 16.10 1.60
C LEU A 26 0.94 17.04 0.39
N VAL A 27 -0.18 17.02 -0.38
CA VAL A 27 -0.33 17.76 -1.63
C VAL A 27 -1.08 19.07 -1.36
N SER A 28 -0.51 20.20 -1.80
CA SER A 28 -1.05 21.56 -1.54
C SER A 28 -2.12 21.99 -2.55
N ASP A 29 -2.11 21.41 -3.77
CA ASP A 29 -3.01 21.70 -4.89
C ASP A 29 -3.66 20.41 -5.44
N PRO A 30 -4.36 19.62 -4.57
CA PRO A 30 -4.88 18.33 -5.00
C PRO A 30 -5.95 18.51 -6.08
N PRO A 31 -5.90 17.73 -7.18
CA PRO A 31 -6.96 17.77 -8.18
C PRO A 31 -8.26 17.17 -7.60
N PRO A 32 -9.44 17.44 -8.24
CA PRO A 32 -10.68 16.79 -7.85
C PRO A 32 -10.54 15.26 -7.79
N PHE A 33 -11.15 14.64 -6.78
CA PHE A 33 -11.07 13.19 -6.51
C PHE A 33 -9.69 12.68 -6.06
N PHE A 34 -8.81 13.55 -5.58
CA PHE A 34 -7.58 13.12 -4.89
C PHE A 34 -7.88 12.70 -3.44
N ASP A 35 -8.67 11.64 -3.30
CA ASP A 35 -9.25 11.22 -2.01
C ASP A 35 -8.55 10.02 -1.37
N ALA A 36 -7.69 9.32 -2.13
CA ALA A 36 -6.98 8.17 -1.61
C ALA A 36 -6.03 8.56 -0.49
N ARG A 37 -6.01 7.71 0.53
CA ARG A 37 -5.18 7.85 1.73
C ARG A 37 -4.52 6.50 2.06
N LEU A 38 -3.41 6.55 2.75
CA LEU A 38 -2.93 5.41 3.51
C LEU A 38 -3.73 5.27 4.81
N PRO A 39 -3.78 4.08 5.42
CA PRO A 39 -4.24 3.98 6.79
C PRO A 39 -3.40 4.87 7.71
N ALA A 40 -4.04 5.43 8.73
CA ALA A 40 -3.32 6.14 9.78
C ALA A 40 -2.70 5.16 10.79
N PRO A 41 -1.68 5.55 11.57
CA PRO A 41 -1.21 4.74 12.68
C PRO A 41 -2.36 4.39 13.65
N PRO A 42 -2.35 3.17 14.21
CA PRO A 42 -1.27 2.18 14.18
C PRO A 42 -1.29 1.21 12.99
N PHE A 43 -2.21 1.35 12.04
CA PHE A 43 -2.36 0.44 10.89
C PHE A 43 -1.51 0.85 9.67
N LEU A 44 -0.81 1.96 9.73
CA LEU A 44 0.20 2.35 8.74
C LEU A 44 1.41 1.42 8.87
N MET A 45 1.66 0.61 7.82
CA MET A 45 2.69 -0.44 7.83
C MET A 45 3.97 -0.05 7.08
N VAL A 46 4.14 1.20 6.75
CA VAL A 46 5.27 1.71 5.98
C VAL A 46 5.77 3.00 6.60
N ASP A 47 7.06 3.06 6.93
CA ASP A 47 7.67 4.29 7.45
C ASP A 47 8.24 5.17 6.33
N ARG A 48 8.77 4.56 5.25
CA ARG A 48 9.36 5.31 4.12
C ARG A 48 9.34 4.51 2.83
N ILE A 49 9.29 5.21 1.72
CA ILE A 49 9.51 4.65 0.38
C ILE A 49 10.87 5.15 -0.09
N THR A 50 11.79 4.23 -0.32
CA THR A 50 13.16 4.55 -0.76
C THR A 50 13.30 4.59 -2.27
N LEU A 51 12.41 3.88 -2.98
CA LEU A 51 12.36 3.90 -4.44
C LEU A 51 10.93 3.74 -4.94
N MET A 52 10.53 4.61 -5.86
CA MET A 52 9.30 4.48 -6.66
C MET A 52 9.61 4.87 -8.09
N GLU A 53 9.48 3.92 -9.01
CA GLU A 53 9.76 4.16 -10.43
C GLU A 53 8.80 3.41 -11.35
N SER A 54 8.65 3.92 -12.56
CA SER A 54 7.80 3.32 -13.60
C SER A 54 8.52 3.24 -14.93
N LYS A 55 8.25 2.15 -15.66
CA LYS A 55 8.68 1.96 -17.04
C LYS A 55 7.48 1.47 -17.87
N GLY A 56 6.86 2.37 -18.60
CA GLY A 56 5.59 2.07 -19.26
C GLY A 56 4.50 1.71 -18.24
N ASN A 57 3.92 0.53 -18.34
CA ASN A 57 2.92 0.01 -17.41
C ASN A 57 3.52 -0.80 -16.24
N ALA A 58 4.80 -1.10 -16.29
CA ALA A 58 5.54 -1.77 -15.22
C ALA A 58 6.23 -0.75 -14.29
N GLY A 59 6.83 -1.23 -13.20
CA GLY A 59 7.56 -0.39 -12.28
C GLY A 59 8.17 -1.16 -11.12
N LYS A 60 8.75 -0.42 -10.19
CA LYS A 60 9.34 -0.97 -8.96
C LYS A 60 9.06 -0.06 -7.78
N ILE A 61 8.84 -0.68 -6.62
CA ILE A 61 8.70 0.01 -5.34
C ILE A 61 9.64 -0.68 -4.35
N ILE A 62 10.39 0.12 -3.59
CA ILE A 62 11.13 -0.33 -2.42
C ILE A 62 10.72 0.56 -1.26
N ALA A 63 10.35 -0.06 -0.15
CA ALA A 63 9.90 0.64 1.04
C ALA A 63 10.40 -0.07 2.29
N GLU A 64 10.35 0.63 3.42
CA GLU A 64 10.88 0.15 4.68
C GLU A 64 9.96 0.47 5.84
N GLN A 65 10.00 -0.38 6.87
CA GLN A 65 9.37 -0.20 8.16
C GLN A 65 10.39 -0.52 9.26
N ASP A 66 10.59 0.42 10.18
CA ASP A 66 11.42 0.20 11.37
C ASP A 66 10.65 -0.65 12.39
N ILE A 67 11.30 -1.67 12.92
CA ILE A 67 10.70 -2.51 13.95
C ILE A 67 10.87 -1.84 15.30
N ARG A 68 9.75 -1.62 15.99
CA ARG A 68 9.68 -0.95 17.30
C ARG A 68 9.13 -1.90 18.34
N LEU A 69 9.77 -1.96 19.50
CA LEU A 69 9.36 -2.83 20.60
C LEU A 69 7.96 -2.53 21.14
N ASP A 70 7.54 -1.26 21.05
CA ASP A 70 6.22 -0.77 21.47
C ASP A 70 5.12 -0.94 20.42
N ALA A 71 5.43 -1.58 19.29
CA ALA A 71 4.43 -1.84 18.26
C ALA A 71 3.27 -2.69 18.83
N TRP A 72 2.05 -2.22 18.58
CA TRP A 72 0.82 -2.75 19.16
C TRP A 72 0.64 -4.26 18.96
N TYR A 73 1.07 -4.79 17.83
CA TYR A 73 0.93 -6.20 17.52
C TYR A 73 1.82 -7.09 18.38
N PHE A 74 2.98 -6.64 18.83
CA PHE A 74 3.81 -7.40 19.76
C PHE A 74 3.21 -7.51 21.17
N GLN A 75 2.26 -6.60 21.52
CA GLN A 75 1.55 -6.64 22.80
C GLN A 75 0.47 -7.72 22.86
N CYS A 76 -0.01 -8.19 21.71
CA CYS A 76 -1.17 -9.07 21.63
C CYS A 76 -1.01 -10.30 20.73
N HIS A 77 -0.02 -10.33 19.88
CA HIS A 77 0.14 -11.41 18.91
C HIS A 77 1.54 -12.04 19.00
N MET A 78 1.72 -13.11 19.80
CA MET A 78 0.78 -13.73 20.72
C MET A 78 1.32 -13.65 22.15
N PRO A 79 0.51 -13.76 23.21
CA PRO A 79 1.00 -13.78 24.58
C PRO A 79 2.09 -14.84 24.78
N GLY A 80 3.28 -14.42 25.23
CA GLY A 80 4.45 -15.28 25.40
C GLY A 80 5.24 -15.62 24.13
N ASP A 81 4.76 -15.22 22.94
CA ASP A 81 5.41 -15.46 21.65
C ASP A 81 5.21 -14.26 20.70
N PRO A 82 5.81 -13.09 20.99
CA PRO A 82 5.57 -11.87 20.24
C PRO A 82 6.11 -11.99 18.81
N VAL A 83 5.21 -11.82 17.84
CA VAL A 83 5.51 -11.84 16.41
C VAL A 83 4.57 -10.88 15.66
N GLN A 84 5.06 -10.17 14.66
CA GLN A 84 4.19 -9.39 13.78
C GLN A 84 3.27 -10.32 12.98
N PRO A 85 1.94 -10.12 12.99
CA PRO A 85 1.04 -10.90 12.14
C PRO A 85 1.45 -10.81 10.67
N GLY A 86 1.60 -11.95 9.99
CA GLY A 86 2.01 -12.00 8.59
C GLY A 86 1.04 -11.25 7.66
N CYS A 87 -0.24 -11.20 8.00
CA CYS A 87 -1.24 -10.42 7.25
C CYS A 87 -0.94 -8.92 7.21
N LEU A 88 -0.26 -8.35 8.19
CA LEU A 88 0.15 -6.93 8.17
C LEU A 88 1.22 -6.68 7.11
N GLY A 89 2.12 -7.64 6.89
CA GLY A 89 3.08 -7.57 5.79
C GLY A 89 2.40 -7.65 4.41
N VAL A 90 1.37 -8.48 4.27
CA VAL A 90 0.55 -8.54 3.05
C VAL A 90 -0.18 -7.21 2.83
N ASP A 91 -0.75 -6.63 3.90
CA ASP A 91 -1.43 -5.34 3.81
C ASP A 91 -0.46 -4.21 3.43
N ALA A 92 0.78 -4.22 3.93
CA ALA A 92 1.82 -3.28 3.52
C ALA A 92 2.05 -3.27 2.00
N ILE A 93 2.04 -4.45 1.36
CA ILE A 93 2.14 -4.57 -0.10
C ILE A 93 0.95 -3.88 -0.78
N TRP A 94 -0.29 -4.07 -0.29
CA TRP A 94 -1.46 -3.38 -0.82
C TRP A 94 -1.42 -1.87 -0.57
N GLN A 95 -0.96 -1.42 0.59
CA GLN A 95 -0.76 -0.01 0.90
C GLN A 95 0.19 0.63 -0.12
N LEU A 96 1.34 0.00 -0.39
CA LEU A 96 2.35 0.48 -1.34
C LEU A 96 1.83 0.49 -2.79
N LEU A 97 1.12 -0.54 -3.22
CA LEU A 97 0.47 -0.57 -4.53
C LEU A 97 -0.58 0.53 -4.66
N GLY A 98 -1.32 0.82 -3.58
CA GLY A 98 -2.26 1.93 -3.51
C GLY A 98 -1.58 3.28 -3.74
N VAL A 99 -0.49 3.56 -3.01
CA VAL A 99 0.32 4.78 -3.21
C VAL A 99 0.84 4.86 -4.64
N TYR A 100 1.38 3.76 -5.17
CA TYR A 100 1.86 3.72 -6.56
C TYR A 100 0.76 4.07 -7.56
N CYS A 101 -0.45 3.56 -7.35
CA CYS A 101 -1.58 3.84 -8.22
C CYS A 101 -1.88 5.35 -8.27
N ILE A 102 -1.91 6.01 -7.10
CA ILE A 102 -2.12 7.45 -6.98
C ILE A 102 -0.95 8.24 -7.56
N TRP A 103 0.27 7.82 -7.29
CA TRP A 103 1.48 8.41 -7.85
C TRP A 103 1.50 8.34 -9.39
N ARG A 104 0.88 7.32 -9.98
CA ARG A 104 0.65 7.20 -11.42
C ARG A 104 -0.54 8.06 -11.92
N GLY A 105 -1.10 8.90 -11.04
CA GLY A 105 -2.18 9.83 -11.36
C GLY A 105 -3.58 9.20 -11.35
N ALA A 106 -3.78 8.08 -10.66
CA ALA A 106 -5.13 7.57 -10.37
C ALA A 106 -5.84 8.52 -9.39
N LEU A 107 -7.15 8.68 -9.57
CA LEU A 107 -8.00 9.55 -8.76
C LEU A 107 -9.17 8.73 -8.19
N GLY A 108 -9.50 8.97 -6.93
CA GLY A 108 -10.55 8.26 -6.19
C GLY A 108 -10.03 7.62 -4.91
N THR A 109 -10.71 6.61 -4.40
CA THR A 109 -10.35 5.88 -3.17
C THR A 109 -9.78 4.50 -3.49
N GLY A 110 -8.76 4.09 -2.72
CA GLY A 110 -8.06 2.82 -2.89
C GLY A 110 -8.76 1.65 -2.21
N ARG A 111 -8.69 0.46 -2.83
CA ARG A 111 -9.15 -0.81 -2.24
C ARG A 111 -8.21 -1.94 -2.63
N ALA A 112 -7.88 -2.80 -1.66
CA ALA A 112 -7.26 -4.08 -1.93
C ALA A 112 -8.25 -4.98 -2.68
N LEU A 113 -7.80 -5.63 -3.75
CA LEU A 113 -8.65 -6.50 -4.58
C LEU A 113 -8.31 -7.99 -4.43
N GLY A 114 -7.18 -8.30 -3.81
CA GLY A 114 -6.73 -9.66 -3.56
C GLY A 114 -5.29 -9.92 -4.00
N CYS A 115 -4.89 -11.17 -3.90
CA CYS A 115 -3.61 -11.69 -4.39
C CYS A 115 -3.82 -13.14 -4.84
N ALA A 116 -2.83 -13.74 -5.51
CA ALA A 116 -2.88 -15.16 -5.89
C ALA A 116 -2.31 -16.01 -4.74
N ASP A 117 -1.02 -15.86 -4.47
CA ASP A 117 -0.32 -16.70 -3.52
C ASP A 117 0.32 -15.86 -2.40
N VAL A 118 0.28 -16.39 -1.19
CA VAL A 118 1.03 -15.84 -0.05
C VAL A 118 1.81 -16.98 0.58
N VAL A 119 3.14 -16.85 0.64
CA VAL A 119 4.02 -17.84 1.25
C VAL A 119 4.83 -17.15 2.34
N PHE A 120 4.80 -17.71 3.54
CA PHE A 120 5.60 -17.27 4.67
C PHE A 120 6.71 -18.29 4.95
N ASN A 121 7.96 -17.84 4.88
CA ASN A 121 9.15 -18.64 5.16
C ASN A 121 9.85 -18.22 6.46
N GLY A 122 9.47 -17.09 7.04
CA GLY A 122 10.07 -16.54 8.25
C GLY A 122 9.10 -15.65 9.02
N GLN A 123 9.61 -14.97 10.03
CA GLN A 123 8.84 -14.20 11.00
C GLN A 123 9.52 -12.85 11.28
N ILE A 124 8.75 -11.87 11.71
CA ILE A 124 9.22 -10.58 12.19
C ILE A 124 9.07 -10.59 13.72
N ARG A 125 10.19 -10.49 14.42
CA ARG A 125 10.29 -10.56 15.89
C ARG A 125 10.72 -9.22 16.48
N PRO A 126 10.46 -8.97 17.78
CA PRO A 126 10.83 -7.71 18.45
C PRO A 126 12.34 -7.39 18.41
N TYR A 127 13.20 -8.39 18.25
CA TYR A 127 14.66 -8.21 18.19
C TYR A 127 15.16 -7.86 16.78
N ASN A 128 14.35 -8.02 15.75
CA ASN A 128 14.70 -7.56 14.40
C ASN A 128 14.71 -6.02 14.33
N LYS A 129 15.29 -5.46 13.29
CA LYS A 129 15.50 -4.02 13.17
C LYS A 129 14.69 -3.39 12.04
N LEU A 130 14.68 -4.04 10.87
CA LEU A 130 14.16 -3.46 9.64
C LEU A 130 13.36 -4.47 8.84
N VAL A 131 12.18 -4.07 8.41
CA VAL A 131 11.43 -4.74 7.33
C VAL A 131 11.64 -3.97 6.06
N ARG A 132 11.99 -4.65 4.98
CA ARG A 132 12.08 -4.10 3.63
C ARG A 132 11.06 -4.79 2.73
N PHE A 133 10.28 -3.97 2.04
CA PHE A 133 9.31 -4.39 1.05
C PHE A 133 9.85 -4.10 -0.35
N GLU A 134 9.85 -5.09 -1.22
CA GLU A 134 10.15 -4.92 -2.63
C GLU A 134 8.96 -5.37 -3.47
N ILE A 135 8.51 -4.52 -4.39
CA ILE A 135 7.40 -4.83 -5.29
C ILE A 135 7.84 -4.63 -6.72
N ASP A 136 7.74 -5.68 -7.51
CA ASP A 136 7.81 -5.59 -8.96
C ASP A 136 6.40 -5.37 -9.51
N VAL A 137 6.11 -4.13 -9.91
CA VAL A 137 4.84 -3.80 -10.54
C VAL A 137 4.82 -4.39 -11.94
N ARG A 138 3.97 -5.39 -12.14
CA ARG A 138 3.79 -6.06 -13.44
C ARG A 138 2.96 -5.22 -14.39
N ARG A 139 1.91 -4.58 -13.87
CA ARG A 139 0.97 -3.84 -14.71
C ARG A 139 0.23 -2.76 -13.92
N PHE A 140 0.21 -1.57 -14.47
CA PHE A 140 -0.72 -0.49 -14.12
C PHE A 140 -1.68 -0.26 -15.30
N SER A 141 -2.96 -0.23 -15.05
CA SER A 141 -4.01 -0.04 -16.07
C SER A 141 -5.02 1.00 -15.64
N ARG A 142 -5.47 1.83 -16.58
CA ARG A 142 -6.64 2.69 -16.42
C ARG A 142 -7.78 2.11 -17.25
N LEU A 143 -8.90 1.88 -16.63
CA LEU A 143 -10.10 1.36 -17.27
C LEU A 143 -10.88 2.52 -17.87
N LYS A 144 -11.02 2.54 -19.19
CA LYS A 144 -11.61 3.68 -19.91
C LYS A 144 -13.07 3.93 -19.55
N GLU A 145 -13.85 2.88 -19.34
CA GLU A 145 -15.29 2.97 -19.09
C GLU A 145 -15.64 3.45 -17.69
N SER A 146 -14.96 2.94 -16.67
CA SER A 146 -15.23 3.28 -15.26
C SER A 146 -14.33 4.39 -14.71
N GLY A 147 -13.26 4.76 -15.43
CA GLY A 147 -12.23 5.67 -14.92
C GLY A 147 -11.43 5.10 -13.76
N ALA A 148 -11.66 3.84 -13.39
CA ALA A 148 -10.91 3.14 -12.37
C ALA A 148 -9.48 2.88 -12.83
N SER A 149 -8.59 2.76 -11.87
CA SER A 149 -7.20 2.34 -12.11
C SER A 149 -6.89 1.10 -11.28
N VAL A 150 -6.18 0.15 -11.88
CA VAL A 150 -5.78 -1.10 -11.21
C VAL A 150 -4.28 -1.31 -11.39
N VAL A 151 -3.63 -1.71 -10.32
CA VAL A 151 -2.23 -2.10 -10.31
C VAL A 151 -2.09 -3.54 -9.85
N ILE A 152 -1.19 -4.28 -10.49
CA ILE A 152 -0.84 -5.67 -10.15
C ILE A 152 0.68 -5.73 -9.97
N GLY A 153 1.12 -6.33 -8.86
CA GLY A 153 2.54 -6.51 -8.58
C GLY A 153 2.83 -7.76 -7.76
N ASP A 154 4.08 -8.18 -7.79
CA ASP A 154 4.59 -9.24 -6.91
C ASP A 154 5.40 -8.61 -5.79
N GLY A 155 5.09 -8.98 -4.57
CA GLY A 155 5.73 -8.49 -3.35
C GLY A 155 6.72 -9.50 -2.77
N ARG A 156 7.83 -9.00 -2.25
CA ARG A 156 8.78 -9.72 -1.41
C ARG A 156 8.98 -8.94 -0.12
N ILE A 157 9.00 -9.64 1.00
CA ILE A 157 9.22 -9.07 2.32
C ILE A 157 10.50 -9.65 2.90
N TYR A 158 11.39 -8.76 3.28
CA TYR A 158 12.65 -9.08 3.92
C TYR A 158 12.66 -8.55 5.35
N VAL A 159 13.25 -9.29 6.26
CA VAL A 159 13.57 -8.81 7.61
C VAL A 159 15.07 -8.95 7.84
N ASP A 160 15.74 -7.84 8.17
CA ASP A 160 17.19 -7.80 8.36
C ASP A 160 17.94 -8.50 7.18
N ASP A 161 17.51 -8.21 5.92
CA ASP A 161 17.96 -8.74 4.64
C ASP A 161 17.62 -10.22 4.34
N GLU A 162 16.95 -10.94 5.23
CA GLU A 162 16.44 -12.29 4.97
C GLU A 162 15.06 -12.23 4.31
N LEU A 163 14.86 -12.96 3.20
CA LEU A 163 13.56 -13.10 2.55
C LEU A 163 12.62 -13.98 3.38
N ILE A 164 11.57 -13.39 3.93
CA ILE A 164 10.64 -14.08 4.84
C ILE A 164 9.26 -14.33 4.25
N ALA A 165 8.86 -13.58 3.22
CA ALA A 165 7.57 -13.81 2.58
C ALA A 165 7.54 -13.36 1.13
N THR A 166 6.68 -14.00 0.35
CA THR A 166 6.37 -13.61 -1.03
C THR A 166 4.86 -13.52 -1.22
N ILE A 167 4.44 -12.54 -2.01
CA ILE A 167 3.04 -12.29 -2.35
C ILE A 167 2.91 -12.20 -3.87
N GLY A 168 2.26 -13.18 -4.49
CA GLY A 168 2.06 -13.23 -5.92
C GLY A 168 0.83 -12.45 -6.37
N GLN A 169 0.95 -11.67 -7.44
CA GLN A 169 -0.15 -10.97 -8.09
C GLN A 169 -1.04 -10.16 -7.13
N ALA A 170 -0.44 -9.45 -6.18
CA ALA A 170 -1.18 -8.52 -5.34
C ALA A 170 -1.84 -7.44 -6.21
N ARG A 171 -3.12 -7.16 -5.96
CA ARG A 171 -3.94 -6.25 -6.75
C ARG A 171 -4.56 -5.18 -5.88
N THR A 172 -4.41 -3.94 -6.31
CA THR A 172 -5.07 -2.78 -5.70
C THR A 172 -5.76 -1.98 -6.80
N GLY A 173 -6.97 -1.52 -6.53
CA GLY A 173 -7.72 -0.64 -7.42
C GLY A 173 -7.97 0.72 -6.78
N VAL A 174 -8.12 1.76 -7.61
CA VAL A 174 -8.53 3.10 -7.23
C VAL A 174 -9.75 3.47 -8.05
N PHE A 175 -10.81 3.88 -7.36
CA PHE A 175 -12.14 4.09 -7.95
C PHE A 175 -12.66 5.48 -7.56
N LYS A 176 -13.23 6.21 -8.51
CA LYS A 176 -13.88 7.50 -8.23
C LYS A 176 -15.20 7.29 -7.49
N ASP A 177 -15.99 6.31 -7.95
CA ASP A 177 -17.18 5.84 -7.29
C ASP A 177 -16.93 4.41 -6.83
N ILE A 178 -17.27 4.09 -5.57
CA ILE A 178 -17.02 2.74 -5.04
C ILE A 178 -18.11 1.80 -5.56
N VAL A 179 -18.06 1.52 -6.84
CA VAL A 179 -18.74 0.41 -7.49
C VAL A 179 -17.64 -0.51 -7.99
N TYR A 180 -17.70 -1.77 -7.62
CA TYR A 180 -16.74 -2.79 -8.07
C TYR A 180 -17.39 -3.63 -9.18
N PRO A 181 -17.42 -3.16 -10.45
CA PRO A 181 -18.06 -3.92 -11.52
C PRO A 181 -17.39 -5.28 -11.74
N ASP A 182 -16.09 -5.36 -11.45
CA ASP A 182 -15.24 -6.54 -11.65
C ASP A 182 -15.02 -7.34 -10.36
N TYR A 183 -15.78 -7.09 -9.31
CA TYR A 183 -15.70 -7.91 -8.10
C TYR A 183 -16.24 -9.32 -8.41
N PRO A 184 -15.51 -10.38 -8.03
CA PRO A 184 -15.86 -11.74 -8.44
C PRO A 184 -17.22 -12.21 -7.89
N LYS A 185 -17.71 -11.56 -6.83
CA LYS A 185 -19.05 -11.79 -6.28
C LYS A 185 -19.70 -10.46 -5.94
N ARG A 186 -20.81 -10.14 -6.59
CA ARG A 186 -21.63 -8.98 -6.22
C ARG A 186 -22.33 -9.25 -4.90
N SER A 187 -22.19 -8.31 -3.98
CA SER A 187 -22.92 -8.33 -2.70
C SER A 187 -23.40 -6.92 -2.36
N LYS A 188 -24.31 -6.79 -1.40
CA LYS A 188 -24.71 -5.50 -0.86
C LYS A 188 -23.53 -4.72 -0.28
N ASN A 189 -22.50 -5.42 0.18
CA ASN A 189 -21.28 -4.85 0.75
C ASN A 189 -20.20 -4.50 -0.31
N SER A 190 -20.47 -4.73 -1.59
CA SER A 190 -19.59 -4.29 -2.70
C SER A 190 -19.84 -2.84 -3.10
N VAL A 191 -20.72 -2.16 -2.41
CA VAL A 191 -21.05 -0.74 -2.63
C VAL A 191 -20.58 0.03 -1.41
N GLY A 192 -19.97 1.16 -1.62
CA GLY A 192 -19.49 2.01 -0.53
C GLY A 192 -18.91 3.31 -1.05
N GLY A 193 -18.55 4.20 -0.14
CA GLY A 193 -17.99 5.50 -0.51
C GLY A 193 -17.46 6.25 0.71
N ILE A 194 -16.95 7.45 0.48
CA ILE A 194 -16.62 8.37 1.56
C ILE A 194 -17.94 8.76 2.24
N MET A 195 -17.99 8.58 3.56
CA MET A 195 -19.15 9.06 4.31
C MET A 195 -19.25 10.58 4.13
N GLN A 196 -20.37 11.04 3.61
CA GLN A 196 -20.70 12.46 3.62
C GLN A 196 -20.82 12.91 5.08
N ARG A 197 -20.06 13.94 5.44
CA ARG A 197 -20.13 14.57 6.77
C ARG A 197 -21.29 15.53 6.83
#